data_afb3b68103f3cdec05befcddc8370a6d
#
_entry.id   afb3b68103f3cdec05befcddc8370a6d
#
_cell.length_a   1.000
_cell.length_b   1.000
_cell.length_c   1.000
_cell.angle_alpha   90.00
_cell.angle_beta   90.00
_cell.angle_gamma   90.00
#
_symmetry.space_group_name_H-M   'P 1'
#
loop_
_entity.id
_entity.type
_entity.pdbx_description
1 polymer ?
#
loop_
_entity_poly.entity_id
_entity_poly.type
_entity_poly.pdbx_seq_one_letter_code
_entity_poly.pdbx_strand_id
1 'polypeptide(L)'
;MSKIIKQKERGSLIVVSGPSGSGKGTIIQEFLKKHKEAWLSVSYTSRAPRTNDVPGETYNFITREEFEDKIKKGDLLEYAEYSGAYYGTPREHIEEKLVKGTDVILEIDVQGALKVKELVPETICIFILPPSMKELKKRLVGRGTDSKEKILSRFKTAYQEINQITSYNYVVTNDDLEDAVNKIGAIILSEKCRVDRIEQVYLGNEEEEIHELLMDEAFVNEDIKL
;
A
#
# COMPACT_ATOMS: atom_id res chain seq x y z
N MET A 1 1.82 -12.01 -31.01
CA MET A 1 2.62 -10.85 -30.55
C MET A 1 3.46 -11.31 -29.37
N SER A 2 4.76 -11.48 -29.53
CA SER A 2 5.66 -11.75 -28.42
C SER A 2 5.72 -10.51 -27.53
N LYS A 3 5.58 -10.69 -26.21
CA LYS A 3 5.72 -9.55 -25.28
C LYS A 3 7.20 -9.22 -25.17
N ILE A 4 7.58 -8.03 -25.60
CA ILE A 4 8.96 -7.56 -25.56
C ILE A 4 9.48 -7.44 -24.13
N ILE A 5 8.59 -7.28 -23.14
CA ILE A 5 8.95 -7.12 -21.74
C ILE A 5 8.18 -8.15 -20.90
N LYS A 6 8.90 -8.91 -20.11
CA LYS A 6 8.34 -9.79 -19.09
C LYS A 6 8.47 -9.14 -17.72
N GLN A 7 7.36 -8.71 -17.15
CA GLN A 7 7.30 -8.21 -15.77
C GLN A 7 7.35 -9.37 -14.78
N LYS A 8 7.87 -9.11 -13.59
CA LYS A 8 7.74 -10.04 -12.47
C LYS A 8 6.26 -10.34 -12.22
N GLU A 9 5.91 -11.62 -12.17
CA GLU A 9 4.52 -12.05 -11.94
C GLU A 9 4.05 -11.78 -10.50
N ARG A 10 4.98 -11.46 -9.59
CA ARG A 10 4.69 -11.18 -8.19
C ARG A 10 3.98 -9.82 -8.02
N GLY A 11 2.87 -9.81 -7.26
CA GLY A 11 2.16 -8.60 -6.88
C GLY A 11 3.00 -7.68 -5.98
N SER A 12 2.57 -6.44 -5.83
CA SER A 12 3.22 -5.42 -4.99
C SER A 12 2.62 -5.41 -3.60
N LEU A 13 3.46 -5.25 -2.57
CA LEU A 13 3.04 -4.93 -1.22
C LEU A 13 2.94 -3.40 -1.08
N ILE A 14 1.74 -2.91 -0.79
CA ILE A 14 1.43 -1.47 -0.73
C ILE A 14 0.93 -1.14 0.67
N VAL A 15 1.60 -0.22 1.34
CA VAL A 15 1.15 0.33 2.62
C VAL A 15 0.51 1.68 2.36
N VAL A 16 -0.75 1.83 2.75
CA VAL A 16 -1.47 3.11 2.78
C VAL A 16 -1.61 3.53 4.24
N SER A 17 -0.89 4.58 4.61
CA SER A 17 -0.83 5.07 5.98
C SER A 17 -1.07 6.58 6.05
N GLY A 18 -1.04 7.14 7.25
CA GLY A 18 -1.29 8.56 7.50
C GLY A 18 -2.15 8.78 8.73
N PRO A 19 -2.37 10.03 9.14
CA PRO A 19 -3.00 10.34 10.41
C PRO A 19 -4.45 9.87 10.48
N SER A 20 -4.90 9.63 11.71
CA SER A 20 -6.31 9.36 11.96
C SER A 20 -7.17 10.54 11.48
N GLY A 21 -8.18 10.27 10.64
CA GLY A 21 -9.04 11.31 10.04
C GLY A 21 -8.57 11.79 8.67
N SER A 22 -7.46 11.29 8.11
CA SER A 22 -7.03 11.63 6.74
C SER A 22 -7.92 11.04 5.64
N GLY A 23 -8.77 10.03 5.96
CA GLY A 23 -9.70 9.42 5.01
C GLY A 23 -9.18 8.18 4.29
N LYS A 24 -8.14 7.51 4.80
CA LYS A 24 -7.55 6.29 4.24
C LYS A 24 -8.58 5.24 3.83
N GLY A 25 -9.40 4.79 4.78
CA GLY A 25 -10.38 3.74 4.54
C GLY A 25 -11.35 4.08 3.42
N THR A 26 -11.83 5.33 3.33
CA THR A 26 -12.71 5.77 2.25
C THR A 26 -12.01 5.69 0.90
N ILE A 27 -10.76 6.17 0.81
CA ILE A 27 -9.97 6.11 -0.42
C ILE A 27 -9.75 4.66 -0.84
N ILE A 28 -9.35 3.78 0.10
CA ILE A 28 -9.08 2.37 -0.19
C ILE A 28 -10.35 1.66 -0.65
N GLN A 29 -11.47 1.89 0.00
CA GLN A 29 -12.76 1.30 -0.42
C GLN A 29 -13.15 1.73 -1.85
N GLU A 30 -13.02 3.01 -2.19
CA GLU A 30 -13.30 3.49 -3.55
C GLU A 30 -12.27 2.96 -4.56
N PHE A 31 -11.00 2.87 -4.17
CA PHE A 31 -9.96 2.26 -5.00
C PHE A 31 -10.29 0.80 -5.34
N LEU A 32 -10.64 -0.01 -4.37
CA LEU A 32 -10.98 -1.43 -4.55
C LEU A 32 -12.26 -1.67 -5.38
N LYS A 33 -13.15 -0.70 -5.46
CA LYS A 33 -14.30 -0.78 -6.39
C LYS A 33 -13.86 -0.73 -7.85
N LYS A 34 -12.81 0.05 -8.15
CA LYS A 34 -12.27 0.25 -9.51
C LYS A 34 -11.16 -0.79 -9.84
N HIS A 35 -10.46 -1.31 -8.85
CA HIS A 35 -9.27 -2.17 -8.98
C HIS A 35 -9.50 -3.53 -8.32
N LYS A 36 -10.20 -4.41 -9.03
CA LYS A 36 -10.58 -5.76 -8.55
C LYS A 36 -9.40 -6.73 -8.46
N GLU A 37 -8.29 -6.40 -9.11
CA GLU A 37 -7.02 -7.12 -9.06
C GLU A 37 -6.23 -6.87 -7.77
N ALA A 38 -6.59 -5.87 -6.98
CA ALA A 38 -5.99 -5.58 -5.69
C ALA A 38 -6.79 -6.21 -4.54
N TRP A 39 -6.10 -6.56 -3.47
CA TRP A 39 -6.68 -7.15 -2.27
C TRP A 39 -6.27 -6.36 -1.01
N LEU A 40 -7.25 -6.05 -0.15
CA LEU A 40 -7.02 -5.44 1.15
C LEU A 40 -6.77 -6.53 2.19
N SER A 41 -5.64 -6.47 2.87
CA SER A 41 -5.37 -7.32 4.03
C SER A 41 -6.17 -6.83 5.23
N VAL A 42 -7.01 -7.71 5.78
CA VAL A 42 -7.81 -7.40 6.97
C VAL A 42 -6.98 -7.73 8.22
N SER A 43 -6.60 -6.70 8.97
CA SER A 43 -5.78 -6.82 10.18
C SER A 43 -6.54 -7.52 11.33
N TYR A 44 -5.78 -8.18 12.22
CA TYR A 44 -6.29 -8.61 13.52
C TYR A 44 -6.28 -7.45 14.51
N THR A 45 -7.24 -7.47 15.43
CA THR A 45 -7.25 -6.56 16.60
C THR A 45 -7.84 -7.23 17.83
N SER A 46 -7.27 -6.88 19.00
CA SER A 46 -7.85 -7.25 20.30
C SER A 46 -8.83 -6.21 20.85
N ARG A 47 -9.12 -5.16 20.08
CA ARG A 47 -10.13 -4.16 20.40
C ARG A 47 -11.54 -4.74 20.23
N ALA A 48 -12.44 -4.42 21.16
CA ALA A 48 -13.85 -4.75 20.96
C ALA A 48 -14.44 -4.06 19.71
N PRO A 49 -15.33 -4.74 18.96
CA PRO A 49 -16.01 -4.16 17.80
C PRO A 49 -16.79 -2.89 18.17
N ARG A 50 -16.83 -1.92 17.29
CA ARG A 50 -17.67 -0.72 17.35
C ARG A 50 -18.95 -0.94 16.54
N THR A 51 -19.92 -0.04 16.68
CA THR A 51 -21.22 -0.12 15.99
C THR A 51 -21.13 -0.26 14.46
N ASN A 52 -20.11 0.31 13.86
CA ASN A 52 -19.93 0.32 12.39
C ASN A 52 -18.84 -0.65 11.92
N ASP A 53 -18.30 -1.49 12.82
CA ASP A 53 -17.34 -2.51 12.42
C ASP A 53 -18.05 -3.75 11.87
N VAL A 54 -17.50 -4.31 10.82
CA VAL A 54 -17.96 -5.58 10.22
C VAL A 54 -16.83 -6.61 10.40
N PRO A 55 -17.04 -7.66 11.20
CA PRO A 55 -16.03 -8.71 11.39
C PRO A 55 -15.63 -9.37 10.07
N GLY A 56 -14.32 -9.52 9.85
CA GLY A 56 -13.77 -10.06 8.61
C GLY A 56 -13.65 -9.05 7.46
N GLU A 57 -14.23 -7.84 7.60
CA GLU A 57 -14.08 -6.76 6.61
C GLU A 57 -13.29 -5.58 7.18
N THR A 58 -13.68 -5.08 8.37
CA THR A 58 -12.97 -3.97 9.03
C THR A 58 -11.74 -4.48 9.78
N TYR A 59 -11.94 -5.52 10.58
CA TYR A 59 -10.93 -6.24 11.35
C TYR A 59 -11.34 -7.69 11.59
N ASN A 60 -10.33 -8.55 11.80
CA ASN A 60 -10.51 -9.84 12.46
C ASN A 60 -10.40 -9.62 13.96
N PHE A 61 -11.56 -9.59 14.65
CA PHE A 61 -11.61 -9.37 16.10
C PHE A 61 -11.30 -10.66 16.83
N ILE A 62 -10.26 -10.63 17.67
CA ILE A 62 -9.81 -11.76 18.49
C ILE A 62 -9.54 -11.30 19.93
N THR A 63 -9.44 -12.21 20.88
CA THR A 63 -9.09 -11.88 22.25
C THR A 63 -7.63 -11.43 22.36
N ARG A 64 -7.24 -10.82 23.49
CA ARG A 64 -5.87 -10.43 23.76
C ARG A 64 -4.95 -11.65 23.78
N GLU A 65 -5.40 -12.72 24.42
CA GLU A 65 -4.69 -13.99 24.56
C GLU A 65 -4.42 -14.64 23.17
N GLU A 66 -5.45 -14.68 22.33
CA GLU A 66 -5.31 -15.19 20.94
C GLU A 66 -4.34 -14.33 20.12
N PHE A 67 -4.33 -13.01 20.34
CA PHE A 67 -3.38 -12.12 19.65
C PHE A 67 -1.95 -12.37 20.12
N GLU A 68 -1.71 -12.52 21.42
CA GLU A 68 -0.40 -12.83 21.99
C GLU A 68 0.12 -14.20 21.52
N ASP A 69 -0.77 -15.17 21.33
CA ASP A 69 -0.41 -16.46 20.73
C ASP A 69 0.04 -16.32 19.26
N LYS A 70 -0.62 -15.46 18.48
CA LYS A 70 -0.19 -15.15 17.10
C LYS A 70 1.18 -14.48 17.07
N ILE A 71 1.48 -13.59 18.03
CA ILE A 71 2.82 -12.99 18.16
C ILE A 71 3.86 -14.09 18.40
N LYS A 72 3.62 -15.00 19.37
CA LYS A 72 4.55 -16.09 19.72
C LYS A 72 4.82 -17.04 18.55
N LYS A 73 3.79 -17.30 17.72
CA LYS A 73 3.89 -18.17 16.54
C LYS A 73 4.54 -17.49 15.32
N GLY A 74 4.70 -16.16 15.34
CA GLY A 74 5.21 -15.40 14.19
C GLY A 74 4.21 -15.27 13.03
N ASP A 75 2.91 -15.42 13.31
CA ASP A 75 1.81 -15.38 12.34
C ASP A 75 1.56 -13.96 11.79
N LEU A 76 2.17 -12.94 12.41
CA LEU A 76 1.98 -11.54 12.05
C LEU A 76 3.19 -11.00 11.27
N LEU A 77 2.93 -10.22 10.22
CA LEU A 77 3.96 -9.47 9.50
C LEU A 77 4.51 -8.35 10.38
N GLU A 78 3.59 -7.60 11.00
CA GLU A 78 3.88 -6.57 11.99
C GLU A 78 2.74 -6.51 13.03
N TYR A 79 3.01 -5.91 14.18
CA TYR A 79 1.97 -5.58 15.15
C TYR A 79 2.39 -4.37 15.99
N ALA A 80 1.37 -3.68 16.56
CA ALA A 80 1.55 -2.58 17.49
C ALA A 80 0.45 -2.60 18.56
N GLU A 81 0.76 -2.06 19.73
CA GLU A 81 -0.25 -1.74 20.74
C GLU A 81 -0.62 -0.25 20.62
N TYR A 82 -1.92 0.04 20.45
CA TYR A 82 -2.44 1.39 20.34
C TYR A 82 -3.69 1.54 21.21
N SER A 83 -3.69 2.52 22.11
CA SER A 83 -4.83 2.78 23.03
C SER A 83 -5.28 1.53 23.80
N GLY A 84 -4.34 0.69 24.27
CA GLY A 84 -4.61 -0.50 25.08
C GLY A 84 -5.12 -1.72 24.32
N ALA A 85 -5.12 -1.70 23.00
CA ALA A 85 -5.46 -2.84 22.16
C ALA A 85 -4.33 -3.13 21.15
N TYR A 86 -4.17 -4.41 20.81
CA TYR A 86 -3.28 -4.84 19.75
C TYR A 86 -3.92 -4.70 18.38
N TYR A 87 -3.08 -4.38 17.39
CA TYR A 87 -3.39 -4.38 15.97
C TYR A 87 -2.24 -5.05 15.24
N GLY A 88 -2.51 -5.89 14.26
CA GLY A 88 -1.45 -6.58 13.53
C GLY A 88 -1.92 -7.18 12.21
N THR A 89 -0.98 -7.27 11.30
CA THR A 89 -1.21 -7.69 9.93
C THR A 89 -0.88 -9.19 9.77
N PRO A 90 -1.80 -10.04 9.26
CA PRO A 90 -1.53 -11.46 9.04
C PRO A 90 -0.45 -11.65 7.97
N ARG A 91 0.51 -12.55 8.22
CA ARG A 91 1.61 -12.84 7.29
C ARG A 91 1.21 -13.79 6.16
N GLU A 92 0.53 -14.88 6.50
CA GLU A 92 0.28 -16.00 5.60
C GLU A 92 -0.46 -15.61 4.31
N HIS A 93 -1.61 -14.96 4.44
CA HIS A 93 -2.43 -14.58 3.30
C HIS A 93 -1.76 -13.54 2.38
N ILE A 94 -0.88 -12.70 2.93
CA ILE A 94 -0.14 -11.70 2.16
C ILE A 94 0.77 -12.37 1.16
N GLU A 95 1.62 -13.30 1.62
CA GLU A 95 2.58 -13.98 0.77
C GLU A 95 1.89 -14.79 -0.32
N GLU A 96 0.82 -15.51 0.01
CA GLU A 96 0.03 -16.27 -0.95
C GLU A 96 -0.51 -15.37 -2.08
N LYS A 97 -1.02 -14.19 -1.74
CA LYS A 97 -1.57 -13.24 -2.72
C LYS A 97 -0.48 -12.63 -3.59
N LEU A 98 0.63 -12.21 -2.98
CA LEU A 98 1.76 -11.64 -3.72
C LEU A 98 2.34 -12.63 -4.74
N VAL A 99 2.53 -13.88 -4.36
CA VAL A 99 3.02 -14.94 -5.28
C VAL A 99 2.07 -15.18 -6.46
N LYS A 100 0.76 -15.01 -6.25
CA LYS A 100 -0.25 -15.12 -7.31
C LYS A 100 -0.38 -13.84 -8.18
N GLY A 101 0.49 -12.87 -8.01
CA GLY A 101 0.47 -11.62 -8.79
C GLY A 101 -0.57 -10.59 -8.31
N THR A 102 -1.23 -10.83 -7.17
CA THR A 102 -2.20 -9.90 -6.61
C THR A 102 -1.51 -8.80 -5.84
N ASP A 103 -1.83 -7.54 -6.12
CA ASP A 103 -1.36 -6.42 -5.31
C ASP A 103 -2.06 -6.43 -3.94
N VAL A 104 -1.26 -6.34 -2.88
CA VAL A 104 -1.74 -6.39 -1.50
C VAL A 104 -1.67 -5.01 -0.87
N ILE A 105 -2.80 -4.51 -0.40
CA ILE A 105 -2.90 -3.23 0.30
C ILE A 105 -2.97 -3.49 1.80
N LEU A 106 -2.14 -2.80 2.57
CA LEU A 106 -2.20 -2.74 4.03
C LEU A 106 -2.68 -1.33 4.45
N GLU A 107 -3.82 -1.25 5.13
CA GLU A 107 -4.25 -0.03 5.82
C GLU A 107 -3.78 -0.10 7.27
N ILE A 108 -2.67 0.53 7.57
CA ILE A 108 -2.03 0.50 8.89
C ILE A 108 -1.64 1.90 9.36
N ASP A 109 -1.32 2.04 10.64
CA ASP A 109 -0.81 3.30 11.20
C ASP A 109 0.66 3.54 10.81
N VAL A 110 1.19 4.71 11.18
CA VAL A 110 2.55 5.11 10.81
C VAL A 110 3.61 4.20 11.44
N GLN A 111 3.41 3.72 12.67
CA GLN A 111 4.36 2.83 13.34
C GLN A 111 4.42 1.47 12.65
N GLY A 112 3.26 0.91 12.31
CA GLY A 112 3.17 -0.33 11.54
C GLY A 112 3.79 -0.19 10.15
N ALA A 113 3.54 0.93 9.47
CA ALA A 113 4.10 1.22 8.15
C ALA A 113 5.64 1.23 8.13
N LEU A 114 6.26 1.88 9.12
CA LEU A 114 7.72 1.92 9.25
C LEU A 114 8.31 0.54 9.53
N LYS A 115 7.66 -0.27 10.38
CA LYS A 115 8.07 -1.66 10.64
C LYS A 115 7.97 -2.53 9.39
N VAL A 116 6.86 -2.42 8.63
CA VAL A 116 6.72 -3.16 7.37
C VAL A 116 7.81 -2.77 6.38
N LYS A 117 8.11 -1.48 6.25
CA LYS A 117 9.15 -1.00 5.35
C LYS A 117 10.55 -1.49 5.73
N GLU A 118 10.83 -1.63 7.03
CA GLU A 118 12.09 -2.18 7.53
C GLU A 118 12.20 -3.69 7.22
N LEU A 119 11.10 -4.44 7.39
CA LEU A 119 11.05 -5.88 7.16
C LEU A 119 11.01 -6.26 5.67
N VAL A 120 10.38 -5.42 4.85
CA VAL A 120 10.16 -5.61 3.41
C VAL A 120 10.49 -4.31 2.68
N PRO A 121 11.77 -4.03 2.42
CA PRO A 121 12.24 -2.74 1.87
C PRO A 121 11.61 -2.33 0.53
N GLU A 122 11.19 -3.30 -0.28
CA GLU A 122 10.51 -3.08 -1.56
C GLU A 122 9.03 -2.65 -1.42
N THR A 123 8.52 -2.53 -0.18
CA THR A 123 7.15 -2.08 0.08
C THR A 123 6.93 -0.66 -0.43
N ILE A 124 5.84 -0.47 -1.19
CA ILE A 124 5.40 0.84 -1.67
C ILE A 124 4.63 1.53 -0.55
N CYS A 125 5.25 2.52 0.10
CA CYS A 125 4.65 3.24 1.21
C CYS A 125 4.03 4.56 0.73
N ILE A 126 2.71 4.70 0.85
CA ILE A 126 1.93 5.87 0.46
C ILE A 126 1.38 6.54 1.72
N PHE A 127 1.72 7.81 1.93
CA PHE A 127 1.21 8.62 3.04
C PHE A 127 0.00 9.44 2.59
N ILE A 128 -1.14 9.29 3.28
CA ILE A 128 -2.34 10.08 3.00
C ILE A 128 -2.39 11.30 3.91
N LEU A 129 -2.34 12.49 3.31
CA LEU A 129 -2.49 13.76 4.00
C LEU A 129 -3.93 14.28 3.91
N PRO A 130 -4.46 14.89 4.98
CA PRO A 130 -5.61 15.78 4.83
C PRO A 130 -5.18 17.06 4.09
N PRO A 131 -6.10 17.80 3.45
CA PRO A 131 -5.75 19.03 2.72
C PRO A 131 -5.25 20.15 3.64
N SER A 132 -5.59 20.09 4.92
CA SER A 132 -5.06 21.00 5.95
C SER A 132 -5.28 20.46 7.36
N MET A 133 -4.52 20.99 8.33
CA MET A 133 -4.73 20.69 9.76
C MET A 133 -6.10 21.16 10.24
N LYS A 134 -6.65 22.23 9.65
CA LYS A 134 -8.01 22.73 9.95
C LYS A 134 -9.07 21.71 9.52
N GLU A 135 -8.93 21.14 8.34
CA GLU A 135 -9.85 20.11 7.84
C GLU A 135 -9.71 18.81 8.65
N LEU A 136 -8.48 18.41 9.01
CA LEU A 136 -8.24 17.27 9.90
C LEU A 136 -8.98 17.45 11.24
N LYS A 137 -8.85 18.62 11.88
CA LYS A 137 -9.57 18.93 13.12
C LYS A 137 -11.09 18.79 12.94
N LYS A 138 -11.63 19.33 11.84
CA LYS A 138 -13.06 19.22 11.52
C LYS A 138 -13.51 17.77 11.37
N ARG A 139 -12.74 16.93 10.66
CA ARG A 139 -13.01 15.51 10.47
C ARG A 139 -12.95 14.72 11.79
N LEU A 140 -12.01 15.06 12.68
CA LEU A 140 -11.90 14.41 14.00
C LEU A 140 -13.10 14.77 14.91
N VAL A 141 -13.52 16.03 14.92
CA VAL A 141 -14.69 16.50 15.70
C VAL A 141 -15.99 15.91 15.13
N GLY A 142 -16.12 15.86 13.79
CA GLY A 142 -17.36 15.42 13.11
C GLY A 142 -17.73 13.96 13.33
N ARG A 143 -16.84 13.12 13.89
CA ARG A 143 -17.17 11.74 14.28
C ARG A 143 -18.13 11.64 15.45
N GLY A 144 -18.25 12.68 16.28
CA GLY A 144 -19.27 12.81 17.32
C GLY A 144 -19.17 11.85 18.52
N THR A 145 -18.21 10.92 18.52
CA THR A 145 -18.10 9.83 19.51
C THR A 145 -16.99 10.02 20.54
N ASP A 146 -16.12 11.01 20.34
CA ASP A 146 -14.92 11.22 21.17
C ASP A 146 -15.06 12.43 22.11
N SER A 147 -14.51 12.34 23.33
CA SER A 147 -14.40 13.49 24.24
C SER A 147 -13.41 14.54 23.70
N LYS A 148 -13.49 15.77 24.22
CA LYS A 148 -12.58 16.86 23.83
C LYS A 148 -11.11 16.50 24.06
N GLU A 149 -10.80 15.85 25.17
CA GLU A 149 -9.46 15.40 25.55
C GLU A 149 -8.95 14.37 24.54
N LYS A 150 -9.80 13.44 24.12
CA LYS A 150 -9.47 12.40 23.13
C LYS A 150 -9.25 13.00 21.74
N ILE A 151 -10.07 13.97 21.33
CA ILE A 151 -9.88 14.71 20.06
C ILE A 151 -8.53 15.44 20.08
N LEU A 152 -8.20 16.13 21.18
CA LEU A 152 -6.92 16.83 21.31
C LEU A 152 -5.73 15.88 21.28
N SER A 153 -5.81 14.74 21.97
CA SER A 153 -4.78 13.70 21.94
C SER A 153 -4.56 13.19 20.51
N ARG A 154 -5.65 12.84 19.80
CA ARG A 154 -5.58 12.37 18.38
C ARG A 154 -5.00 13.42 17.46
N PHE A 155 -5.32 14.70 17.67
CA PHE A 155 -4.77 15.79 16.88
C PHE A 155 -3.26 15.96 17.10
N LYS A 156 -2.79 15.82 18.35
CA LYS A 156 -1.34 15.84 18.67
C LYS A 156 -0.62 14.64 18.03
N THR A 157 -1.21 13.44 18.13
CA THR A 157 -0.66 12.25 17.48
C THR A 157 -0.57 12.44 15.97
N ALA A 158 -1.62 12.96 15.34
CA ALA A 158 -1.64 13.22 13.90
C ALA A 158 -0.52 14.18 13.46
N TYR A 159 -0.23 15.21 14.27
CA TYR A 159 0.89 16.10 13.99
C TYR A 159 2.25 15.39 14.06
N GLN A 160 2.43 14.49 15.03
CA GLN A 160 3.65 13.68 15.15
C GLN A 160 3.78 12.69 13.98
N GLU A 161 2.67 12.08 13.56
CA GLU A 161 2.62 11.16 12.43
C GLU A 161 2.98 11.85 11.10
N ILE A 162 2.53 13.09 10.89
CA ILE A 162 2.86 13.89 9.69
C ILE A 162 4.36 14.17 9.60
N ASN A 163 5.06 14.33 10.72
CA ASN A 163 6.50 14.54 10.73
C ASN A 163 7.30 13.32 10.23
N GLN A 164 6.67 12.13 10.13
CA GLN A 164 7.30 10.91 9.58
C GLN A 164 7.15 10.78 8.06
N ILE A 165 6.54 11.75 7.39
CA ILE A 165 6.22 11.69 5.95
C ILE A 165 7.44 11.43 5.07
N THR A 166 8.63 11.92 5.47
CA THR A 166 9.88 11.73 4.72
C THR A 166 10.37 10.28 4.66
N SER A 167 9.79 9.40 5.49
CA SER A 167 10.08 7.96 5.49
C SER A 167 9.26 7.19 4.44
N TYR A 168 8.31 7.85 3.75
CA TYR A 168 7.45 7.24 2.75
C TYR A 168 7.99 7.45 1.33
N ASN A 169 7.51 6.62 0.39
CA ASN A 169 7.86 6.75 -1.02
C ASN A 169 7.01 7.82 -1.72
N TYR A 170 5.73 7.92 -1.31
CA TYR A 170 4.74 8.78 -1.94
C TYR A 170 3.86 9.48 -0.91
N VAL A 171 3.35 10.64 -1.30
CA VAL A 171 2.33 11.38 -0.55
C VAL A 171 1.13 11.68 -1.46
N VAL A 172 -0.07 11.45 -0.92
CA VAL A 172 -1.33 11.78 -1.59
C VAL A 172 -2.16 12.65 -0.65
N THR A 173 -2.50 13.86 -1.09
CA THR A 173 -3.41 14.74 -0.35
C THR A 173 -4.85 14.36 -0.68
N ASN A 174 -5.67 14.10 0.34
CA ASN A 174 -7.08 13.78 0.25
C ASN A 174 -7.93 15.07 0.31
N ASP A 175 -7.83 15.86 -0.74
CA ASP A 175 -8.69 17.05 -0.95
C ASP A 175 -9.95 16.66 -1.73
N ASP A 176 -9.77 16.01 -2.85
CA ASP A 176 -10.82 15.36 -3.63
C ASP A 176 -10.63 13.84 -3.59
N LEU A 177 -11.73 13.11 -3.37
CA LEU A 177 -11.69 11.66 -3.21
C LEU A 177 -11.30 10.94 -4.51
N GLU A 178 -11.86 11.37 -5.64
CA GLU A 178 -11.61 10.72 -6.93
C GLU A 178 -10.19 10.97 -7.39
N ASP A 179 -9.68 12.19 -7.23
CA ASP A 179 -8.28 12.54 -7.51
C ASP A 179 -7.32 11.73 -6.63
N ALA A 180 -7.59 11.58 -5.34
CA ALA A 180 -6.79 10.77 -4.44
C ALA A 180 -6.76 9.29 -4.85
N VAL A 181 -7.89 8.72 -5.23
CA VAL A 181 -8.00 7.34 -5.75
C VAL A 181 -7.19 7.17 -7.04
N ASN A 182 -7.32 8.12 -7.97
CA ASN A 182 -6.60 8.09 -9.25
C ASN A 182 -5.08 8.21 -9.05
N LYS A 183 -4.62 9.03 -8.10
CA LYS A 183 -3.19 9.13 -7.74
C LYS A 183 -2.64 7.83 -7.18
N ILE A 184 -3.38 7.13 -6.31
CA ILE A 184 -2.96 5.80 -5.82
C ILE A 184 -2.83 4.81 -6.98
N GLY A 185 -3.80 4.78 -7.90
CA GLY A 185 -3.73 3.92 -9.08
C GLY A 185 -2.53 4.23 -9.96
N ALA A 186 -2.25 5.51 -10.21
CA ALA A 186 -1.10 5.96 -10.98
C ALA A 186 0.24 5.57 -10.32
N ILE A 187 0.35 5.69 -9.00
CA ILE A 187 1.53 5.26 -8.24
C ILE A 187 1.77 3.75 -8.42
N ILE A 188 0.74 2.93 -8.20
CA ILE A 188 0.84 1.47 -8.32
C ILE A 188 1.22 1.08 -9.76
N LEU A 189 0.62 1.72 -10.75
CA LEU A 189 0.94 1.49 -12.16
C LEU A 189 2.39 1.88 -12.48
N SER A 190 2.85 3.03 -12.00
CA SER A 190 4.22 3.50 -12.22
C SER A 190 5.25 2.58 -11.56
N GLU A 191 4.96 2.08 -10.37
CA GLU A 191 5.83 1.12 -9.68
C GLU A 191 5.98 -0.20 -10.44
N LYS A 192 4.95 -0.65 -11.17
CA LYS A 192 5.05 -1.83 -12.05
C LYS A 192 5.95 -1.60 -13.27
N CYS A 193 6.17 -0.35 -13.66
CA CYS A 193 7.03 0.01 -14.79
C CYS A 193 8.51 0.20 -14.41
N ARG A 194 8.88 0.03 -13.14
CA ARG A 194 10.27 0.16 -12.69
C ARG A 194 11.15 -0.93 -13.28
N VAL A 195 12.36 -0.57 -13.70
CA VAL A 195 13.32 -1.51 -14.34
C VAL A 195 13.69 -2.67 -13.41
N ASP A 196 13.79 -2.45 -12.09
CA ASP A 196 14.06 -3.48 -11.09
C ASP A 196 12.90 -4.47 -10.87
N ARG A 197 11.73 -4.19 -11.46
CA ARG A 197 10.56 -5.09 -11.53
C ARG A 197 10.40 -5.76 -12.88
N ILE A 198 11.29 -5.53 -13.82
CA ILE A 198 11.34 -6.21 -15.11
C ILE A 198 12.23 -7.44 -14.94
N GLU A 199 11.68 -8.63 -15.20
CA GLU A 199 12.44 -9.88 -15.12
C GLU A 199 13.30 -10.05 -16.36
N GLN A 200 12.74 -9.71 -17.52
CA GLN A 200 13.40 -9.94 -18.78
C GLN A 200 12.89 -8.97 -19.86
N VAL A 201 13.81 -8.48 -20.68
CA VAL A 201 13.50 -7.70 -21.88
C VAL A 201 13.78 -8.59 -23.09
N TYR A 202 12.75 -8.84 -23.88
CA TYR A 202 12.88 -9.60 -25.12
C TYR A 202 12.92 -8.64 -26.29
N LEU A 203 13.96 -8.74 -27.08
CA LEU A 203 14.10 -8.01 -28.34
C LEU A 203 13.83 -8.88 -29.57
N GLY A 204 13.04 -9.92 -29.44
CA GLY A 204 12.74 -10.93 -30.48
C GLY A 204 13.43 -12.27 -30.20
N ASN A 205 13.62 -13.11 -31.18
CA ASN A 205 14.46 -14.34 -31.11
C ASN A 205 15.93 -14.00 -31.51
N GLU A 206 16.46 -13.49 -31.03
CA GLU A 206 16.92 -12.28 -30.48
C GLU A 206 18.39 -12.00 -30.75
N GLU A 207 19.24 -12.85 -30.35
CA GLU A 207 20.63 -12.77 -30.77
C GLU A 207 20.75 -13.16 -32.25
N GLU A 208 19.94 -14.11 -32.74
CA GLU A 208 19.96 -14.52 -34.15
C GLU A 208 19.33 -13.45 -35.06
N GLU A 209 18.15 -12.90 -34.73
CA GLU A 209 17.53 -11.83 -35.54
C GLU A 209 18.33 -10.54 -35.52
N ILE A 210 18.93 -10.17 -34.39
CA ILE A 210 19.83 -9.01 -34.32
C ILE A 210 21.08 -9.28 -35.12
N HIS A 211 21.63 -10.49 -35.03
CA HIS A 211 22.81 -10.86 -35.83
C HIS A 211 22.49 -10.87 -37.32
N GLU A 212 21.36 -11.42 -37.75
CA GLU A 212 20.93 -11.38 -39.15
C GLU A 212 20.71 -9.96 -39.64
N LEU A 213 20.03 -9.10 -38.84
CA LEU A 213 19.85 -7.69 -39.18
C LEU A 213 21.16 -6.90 -39.28
N LEU A 214 22.12 -7.18 -38.39
CA LEU A 214 23.43 -6.54 -38.40
C LEU A 214 24.31 -7.04 -39.57
N MET A 215 24.05 -8.25 -40.08
CA MET A 215 24.76 -8.83 -41.21
C MET A 215 24.04 -8.60 -42.55
N ASP A 216 22.83 -8.03 -42.54
CA ASP A 216 22.13 -7.64 -43.78
C ASP A 216 22.84 -6.44 -44.43
N GLU A 217 23.44 -6.69 -45.59
CA GLU A 217 24.12 -5.65 -46.37
C GLU A 217 23.18 -4.48 -46.72
N ALA A 218 21.87 -4.71 -46.83
CA ALA A 218 20.90 -3.67 -47.07
C ALA A 218 20.75 -2.73 -45.87
N PHE A 219 20.76 -3.25 -44.65
CA PHE A 219 20.71 -2.48 -43.41
C PHE A 219 21.99 -1.65 -43.19
N VAL A 220 23.14 -2.23 -43.50
CA VAL A 220 24.46 -1.55 -43.36
C VAL A 220 24.66 -0.47 -44.43
N ASN A 221 24.01 -0.61 -45.61
CA ASN A 221 24.13 0.33 -46.73
C ASN A 221 22.98 1.36 -46.82
N GLU A 222 21.94 1.25 -45.96
CA GLU A 222 21.00 2.36 -45.84
C GLU A 222 21.73 3.57 -45.23
N ASP A 223 21.87 4.62 -46.02
CA ASP A 223 22.36 5.92 -45.56
C ASP A 223 21.47 6.42 -44.44
N ILE A 224 21.79 6.06 -43.18
CA ILE A 224 21.19 6.64 -42.00
C ILE A 224 21.64 8.09 -41.96
N LYS A 225 20.83 8.96 -42.59
CA LYS A 225 20.99 10.40 -42.39
C LYS A 225 20.62 10.72 -40.96
N LEU A 226 21.64 10.83 -40.10
CA LEU A 226 21.55 11.40 -38.76
C LEU A 226 21.21 12.89 -38.83
#